data_7a5c177e20204dc85e52d1a214cfedc4
#
_entry.id   7a5c177e20204dc85e52d1a214cfedc4
#
_cell.length_a   1.000
_cell.length_b   1.000
_cell.length_c   1.000
_cell.angle_alpha   90.00
_cell.angle_beta   90.00
_cell.angle_gamma   90.00
#
_symmetry.space_group_name_H-M   'P 1'
#
loop_
_entity.id
_entity.type
_entity.pdbx_description
1 polymer ?
#
loop_
_entity_poly.entity_id
_entity_poly.type
_entity_poly.pdbx_seq_one_letter_code
_entity_poly.pdbx_strand_id
1 'polypeptide(L)'
;NFFNFLKFIIYPININKKKLELKNLKNADGLILAGGGDLFKYKRNNLNKIRDRYETKLFNYFLNRNKPILTICRGSQLVADINGIKLHKIKGHVGTKHILKINKSKYIKNEKLEVNSFHDYSIKDLPKNFSEIACTKDGSIEIIEHKTKKILCLMFHPERKMKSKKSILQSIKKFFK
;
A
#
# COMPACT_ATOMS: atom_id res chain seq x y z
N ASN A 1 -2.71 -5.69 -18.36
CA ASN A 1 -1.95 -4.75 -17.54
C ASN A 1 -2.83 -4.25 -16.39
N PHE A 2 -2.25 -4.10 -15.19
CA PHE A 2 -2.93 -3.66 -13.97
C PHE A 2 -3.65 -2.31 -14.16
N PHE A 3 -2.95 -1.32 -14.67
CA PHE A 3 -3.50 0.02 -14.85
C PHE A 3 -4.52 0.11 -15.98
N ASN A 4 -4.36 -0.67 -17.05
CA ASN A 4 -5.34 -0.72 -18.14
C ASN A 4 -6.68 -1.28 -17.67
N PHE A 5 -6.66 -2.30 -16.80
CA PHE A 5 -7.90 -2.82 -16.21
C PHE A 5 -8.61 -1.75 -15.36
N LEU A 6 -7.85 -0.95 -14.61
CA LEU A 6 -8.39 0.13 -13.78
C LEU A 6 -8.90 1.32 -14.61
N LYS A 7 -8.49 1.44 -15.86
CA LYS A 7 -8.74 2.61 -16.74
C LYS A 7 -8.24 3.92 -16.12
N PHE A 8 -7.08 3.89 -15.44
CA PHE A 8 -6.44 5.05 -14.86
C PHE A 8 -5.43 5.65 -15.82
N ILE A 9 -5.39 6.97 -15.90
CA ILE A 9 -4.27 7.70 -16.48
C ILE A 9 -3.19 7.79 -15.42
N ILE A 10 -2.01 7.19 -15.70
CA ILE A 10 -0.91 7.10 -14.75
C ILE A 10 0.12 8.18 -15.05
N TYR A 11 0.46 8.95 -14.03
CA TYR A 11 1.57 9.90 -14.04
C TYR A 11 2.72 9.34 -13.19
N PRO A 12 3.71 8.65 -13.77
CA PRO A 12 4.82 8.08 -13.02
C PRO A 12 5.73 9.19 -12.47
N ILE A 13 6.08 9.09 -11.20
CA ILE A 13 6.98 10.05 -10.55
C ILE A 13 8.38 9.48 -10.53
N ASN A 14 9.30 10.16 -11.25
CA ASN A 14 10.71 9.78 -11.26
C ASN A 14 11.41 10.33 -10.00
N ILE A 15 11.76 9.45 -9.08
CA ILE A 15 12.44 9.79 -7.82
C ILE A 15 13.91 10.19 -8.00
N ASN A 16 14.51 9.94 -9.17
CA ASN A 16 15.90 10.33 -9.47
C ASN A 16 16.03 11.81 -9.88
N LYS A 17 14.91 12.50 -10.13
CA LYS A 17 14.94 13.94 -10.33
C LYS A 17 15.37 14.66 -9.05
N LYS A 18 16.28 15.64 -9.16
CA LYS A 18 16.81 16.41 -8.01
C LYS A 18 15.71 17.11 -7.19
N LYS A 19 14.56 17.44 -7.79
CA LYS A 19 13.48 18.17 -7.13
C LYS A 19 12.11 17.56 -7.45
N LEU A 20 11.35 17.24 -6.41
CA LEU A 20 9.94 16.86 -6.53
C LEU A 20 9.08 18.14 -6.64
N GLU A 21 8.48 18.36 -7.78
CA GLU A 21 7.59 19.50 -8.02
C GLU A 21 6.13 19.13 -7.74
N LEU A 22 5.72 19.30 -6.50
CA LEU A 22 4.35 18.97 -6.06
C LEU A 22 3.27 19.78 -6.79
N LYS A 23 3.61 20.97 -7.30
CA LYS A 23 2.68 21.81 -8.09
C LYS A 23 2.13 21.10 -9.34
N ASN A 24 2.94 20.21 -9.94
CA ASN A 24 2.54 19.46 -11.13
C ASN A 24 1.52 18.33 -10.82
N LEU A 25 1.30 18.05 -9.53
CA LEU A 25 0.36 17.03 -9.07
C LEU A 25 -1.00 17.60 -8.63
N LYS A 26 -1.22 18.90 -8.85
CA LYS A 26 -2.45 19.61 -8.44
C LYS A 26 -3.72 18.92 -8.97
N ASN A 27 -3.69 18.44 -10.20
CA ASN A 27 -4.82 17.81 -10.87
C ASN A 27 -4.88 16.29 -10.71
N ALA A 28 -3.96 15.68 -9.94
CA ALA A 28 -4.02 14.25 -9.69
C ALA A 28 -5.17 13.89 -8.75
N ASP A 29 -5.94 12.87 -9.10
CA ASP A 29 -7.12 12.43 -8.35
C ASP A 29 -6.77 11.54 -7.16
N GLY A 30 -5.58 10.98 -7.10
CA GLY A 30 -5.11 10.15 -6.00
C GLY A 30 -3.65 9.74 -6.14
N LEU A 31 -3.17 9.00 -5.15
CA LEU A 31 -1.80 8.52 -5.06
C LEU A 31 -1.77 6.98 -4.99
N ILE A 32 -0.82 6.37 -5.69
CA ILE A 32 -0.45 4.97 -5.51
C ILE A 32 1.02 4.92 -5.08
N LEU A 33 1.28 4.47 -3.85
CA LEU A 33 2.62 4.11 -3.39
C LEU A 33 2.88 2.64 -3.71
N ALA A 34 3.78 2.41 -4.64
CA ALA A 34 4.06 1.07 -5.16
C ALA A 34 4.95 0.23 -4.22
N GLY A 35 4.90 -1.08 -4.42
CA GLY A 35 5.81 -2.02 -3.78
C GLY A 35 7.24 -1.98 -4.32
N GLY A 36 8.05 -2.95 -3.88
CA GLY A 36 9.43 -3.19 -4.32
C GLY A 36 10.51 -2.51 -3.48
N GLY A 37 11.52 -3.28 -3.11
CA GLY A 37 12.61 -2.89 -2.22
C GLY A 37 12.19 -2.75 -0.76
N ASP A 38 13.09 -2.23 0.06
CA ASP A 38 12.92 -2.07 1.51
C ASP A 38 12.90 -0.59 1.91
N LEU A 39 12.44 -0.29 3.12
CA LEU A 39 12.61 1.03 3.72
C LEU A 39 14.08 1.23 4.14
N PHE A 40 14.57 2.47 4.08
CA PHE A 40 15.95 2.82 4.46
C PHE A 40 16.31 2.36 5.88
N LYS A 41 15.37 2.39 6.79
CA LYS A 41 15.53 1.95 8.18
C LYS A 41 15.96 0.47 8.29
N TYR A 42 15.50 -0.37 7.36
CA TYR A 42 15.75 -1.82 7.35
C TYR A 42 16.85 -2.23 6.36
N LYS A 43 17.07 -1.44 5.30
CA LYS A 43 18.15 -1.66 4.33
C LYS A 43 18.74 -0.32 3.89
N ARG A 44 19.85 0.05 4.53
CA ARG A 44 20.53 1.34 4.33
C ARG A 44 21.22 1.40 2.97
N ASN A 45 20.66 2.17 2.04
CA ASN A 45 21.28 2.58 0.78
C ASN A 45 20.67 3.91 0.31
N ASN A 46 21.38 4.62 -0.56
CA ASN A 46 20.95 5.94 -1.02
C ASN A 46 19.61 5.92 -1.74
N LEU A 47 19.31 4.89 -2.53
CA LEU A 47 18.05 4.78 -3.26
C LEU A 47 16.86 4.68 -2.28
N ASN A 48 16.95 3.81 -1.27
CA ASN A 48 15.90 3.69 -0.25
C ASN A 48 15.70 5.00 0.52
N LYS A 49 16.80 5.68 0.90
CA LYS A 49 16.75 6.99 1.57
C LYS A 49 16.01 8.05 0.75
N ILE A 50 16.36 8.16 -0.53
CA ILE A 50 15.73 9.09 -1.45
C ILE A 50 14.25 8.74 -1.60
N ARG A 51 13.95 7.47 -1.83
CA ARG A 51 12.59 6.97 -2.05
C ARG A 51 11.69 7.20 -0.83
N ASP A 52 12.13 6.86 0.38
CA ASP A 52 11.38 7.11 1.61
C ASP A 52 11.05 8.59 1.76
N ARG A 53 12.05 9.46 1.55
CA ARG A 53 11.85 10.92 1.63
C ARG A 53 10.82 11.44 0.62
N TYR A 54 10.85 10.95 -0.63
CA TYR A 54 9.92 11.39 -1.67
C TYR A 54 8.52 10.84 -1.44
N GLU A 55 8.40 9.56 -1.13
CA GLU A 55 7.11 8.92 -0.89
C GLU A 55 6.42 9.49 0.36
N THR A 56 7.17 9.80 1.43
CA THR A 56 6.62 10.50 2.61
C THR A 56 6.08 11.89 2.26
N LYS A 57 6.81 12.66 1.44
CA LYS A 57 6.33 13.97 0.98
C LYS A 57 5.07 13.85 0.13
N LEU A 58 5.00 12.86 -0.76
CA LEU A 58 3.83 12.60 -1.59
C LEU A 58 2.64 12.18 -0.72
N PHE A 59 2.86 11.25 0.22
CA PHE A 59 1.83 10.81 1.14
C PHE A 59 1.19 12.00 1.87
N ASN A 60 2.01 12.86 2.50
CA ASN A 60 1.54 14.03 3.23
C ASN A 60 0.82 15.05 2.30
N TYR A 61 1.33 15.23 1.08
CA TYR A 61 0.70 16.13 0.10
C TYR A 61 -0.71 15.70 -0.26
N PHE A 62 -0.94 14.40 -0.53
CA PHE A 62 -2.26 13.86 -0.88
C PHE A 62 -3.16 13.73 0.35
N LEU A 63 -2.61 13.36 1.51
CA LEU A 63 -3.33 13.29 2.78
C LEU A 63 -3.94 14.65 3.16
N ASN A 64 -3.15 15.72 3.08
CA ASN A 64 -3.60 17.09 3.40
C ASN A 64 -4.66 17.63 2.41
N ARG A 65 -4.77 17.03 1.23
CA ARG A 65 -5.78 17.36 0.22
C ARG A 65 -6.98 16.42 0.24
N ASN A 66 -7.06 15.52 1.22
CA ASN A 66 -8.11 14.51 1.33
C ASN A 66 -8.29 13.66 0.05
N LYS A 67 -7.22 13.51 -0.73
CA LYS A 67 -7.22 12.67 -1.93
C LYS A 67 -7.02 11.20 -1.57
N PRO A 68 -7.60 10.26 -2.33
CA PRO A 68 -7.44 8.83 -2.09
C PRO A 68 -5.98 8.38 -2.24
N ILE A 69 -5.52 7.53 -1.31
CA ILE A 69 -4.18 6.97 -1.27
C ILE A 69 -4.26 5.45 -1.18
N LEU A 70 -3.81 4.77 -2.22
CA LEU A 70 -3.60 3.32 -2.23
C LEU A 70 -2.11 3.04 -1.99
N THR A 71 -1.81 2.08 -1.11
CA THR A 71 -0.44 1.65 -0.90
C THR A 71 -0.31 0.14 -1.11
N ILE A 72 0.83 -0.30 -1.64
CA ILE A 72 1.11 -1.69 -2.00
C ILE A 72 2.43 -2.11 -1.36
N CYS A 73 2.41 -3.18 -0.57
CA CYS A 73 3.56 -3.83 0.07
C CYS A 73 4.46 -2.79 0.77
N ARG A 74 5.62 -2.43 0.20
CA ARG A 74 6.53 -1.42 0.74
C ARG A 74 5.83 -0.08 1.02
N GLY A 75 4.92 0.37 0.17
CA GLY A 75 4.12 1.58 0.41
C GLY A 75 3.30 1.48 1.69
N SER A 76 2.75 0.30 2.02
CA SER A 76 2.02 0.04 3.26
C SER A 76 2.96 0.00 4.46
N GLN A 77 4.15 -0.57 4.30
CA GLN A 77 5.21 -0.54 5.31
C GLN A 77 5.64 0.89 5.62
N LEU A 78 5.77 1.76 4.60
CA LEU A 78 6.08 3.18 4.80
C LEU A 78 4.98 3.89 5.59
N VAL A 79 3.71 3.64 5.27
CA VAL A 79 2.58 4.23 6.01
C VAL A 79 2.59 3.78 7.46
N ALA A 80 2.91 2.51 7.76
CA ALA A 80 3.06 2.03 9.13
C ALA A 80 4.23 2.75 9.84
N ASP A 81 5.41 2.83 9.21
CA ASP A 81 6.61 3.45 9.80
C ASP A 81 6.42 4.95 10.10
N ILE A 82 5.82 5.73 9.19
CA ILE A 82 5.54 7.16 9.44
C ILE A 82 4.47 7.39 10.51
N ASN A 83 3.67 6.38 10.84
CA ASN A 83 2.74 6.38 11.98
C ASN A 83 3.33 5.76 13.26
N GLY A 84 4.66 5.58 13.31
CA GLY A 84 5.39 5.11 14.48
C GLY A 84 5.36 3.60 14.71
N ILE A 85 4.84 2.82 13.77
CA ILE A 85 4.77 1.36 13.89
C ILE A 85 6.09 0.73 13.43
N LYS A 86 6.68 -0.09 14.28
CA LYS A 86 7.85 -0.91 13.95
C LYS A 86 7.42 -2.11 13.11
N LEU A 87 8.12 -2.35 11.99
CA LEU A 87 7.92 -3.57 11.21
C LEU A 87 8.68 -4.75 11.84
N HIS A 88 8.11 -5.91 11.75
CA HIS A 88 8.68 -7.17 12.26
C HIS A 88 9.16 -8.03 11.10
N LYS A 89 10.40 -8.55 11.23
CA LYS A 89 10.91 -9.52 10.26
C LYS A 89 10.10 -10.82 10.37
N ILE A 90 9.70 -11.38 9.24
CA ILE A 90 8.82 -12.54 9.16
C ILE A 90 9.36 -13.55 8.14
N LYS A 91 9.09 -14.84 8.35
CA LYS A 91 9.41 -15.91 7.41
C LYS A 91 8.14 -16.44 6.75
N GLY A 92 8.25 -17.04 5.57
CA GLY A 92 7.13 -17.68 4.89
C GLY A 92 6.20 -16.74 4.13
N HIS A 93 6.60 -15.46 3.95
CA HIS A 93 5.83 -14.46 3.20
C HIS A 93 6.47 -14.03 1.87
N VAL A 94 7.54 -14.68 1.44
CA VAL A 94 8.19 -14.41 0.16
C VAL A 94 7.87 -15.52 -0.83
N GLY A 95 7.20 -15.17 -1.95
CA GLY A 95 6.81 -16.12 -2.99
C GLY A 95 5.69 -17.08 -2.59
N THR A 96 4.90 -16.73 -1.60
CA THR A 96 3.83 -17.56 -1.04
C THR A 96 2.45 -17.00 -1.34
N LYS A 97 1.42 -17.68 -0.85
CA LYS A 97 0.02 -17.27 -0.95
C LYS A 97 -0.65 -17.38 0.41
N HIS A 98 -1.56 -16.46 0.68
CA HIS A 98 -2.37 -16.46 1.89
C HIS A 98 -3.85 -16.44 1.56
N ILE A 99 -4.64 -17.16 2.35
CA ILE A 99 -6.11 -17.04 2.35
C ILE A 99 -6.46 -16.10 3.51
N LEU A 100 -6.98 -14.95 3.17
CA LEU A 100 -7.40 -13.92 4.11
C LEU A 100 -8.91 -13.99 4.33
N LYS A 101 -9.33 -14.02 5.60
CA LYS A 101 -10.70 -13.71 5.98
C LYS A 101 -10.83 -12.19 6.12
N ILE A 102 -11.83 -11.60 5.47
CA ILE A 102 -12.01 -10.16 5.45
C ILE A 102 -12.98 -9.76 6.56
N ASN A 103 -12.54 -8.87 7.42
CA ASN A 103 -13.38 -8.19 8.39
C ASN A 103 -14.21 -7.09 7.70
N LYS A 104 -15.04 -6.36 8.47
CA LYS A 104 -15.84 -5.25 7.93
C LYS A 104 -14.94 -4.21 7.24
N SER A 105 -15.16 -4.02 5.94
CA SER A 105 -14.39 -3.10 5.09
C SER A 105 -15.33 -2.12 4.37
N LYS A 106 -14.85 -0.89 4.16
CA LYS A 106 -15.54 0.13 3.35
C LYS A 106 -15.46 -0.20 1.85
N TYR A 107 -14.34 -0.79 1.43
CA TYR A 107 -13.99 -0.93 0.02
C TYR A 107 -13.98 -2.37 -0.47
N ILE A 108 -13.62 -3.33 0.37
CA ILE A 108 -13.52 -4.76 0.02
C ILE A 108 -14.77 -5.48 0.48
N LYS A 109 -15.50 -6.08 -0.44
CA LYS A 109 -16.79 -6.75 -0.16
C LYS A 109 -16.72 -8.28 -0.12
N ASN A 110 -15.58 -8.84 -0.46
CA ASN A 110 -15.36 -10.29 -0.38
C ASN A 110 -15.22 -10.73 1.08
N GLU A 111 -15.74 -11.89 1.42
CA GLU A 111 -15.52 -12.50 2.74
C GLU A 111 -14.15 -13.17 2.86
N LYS A 112 -13.63 -13.69 1.75
CA LYS A 112 -12.31 -14.33 1.65
C LYS A 112 -11.57 -13.88 0.39
N LEU A 113 -10.26 -13.77 0.52
CA LEU A 113 -9.34 -13.49 -0.60
C LEU A 113 -8.17 -14.46 -0.56
N GLU A 114 -7.78 -14.99 -1.73
CA GLU A 114 -6.49 -15.66 -1.90
C GLU A 114 -5.55 -14.69 -2.59
N VAL A 115 -4.51 -14.25 -1.86
CA VAL A 115 -3.55 -13.23 -2.27
C VAL A 115 -2.14 -13.80 -2.37
N ASN A 116 -1.28 -13.13 -3.13
CA ASN A 116 0.15 -13.41 -3.15
C ASN A 116 0.87 -12.68 -2.01
N SER A 117 2.06 -13.12 -1.64
CA SER A 117 2.91 -12.47 -0.66
C SER A 117 4.37 -12.45 -1.11
N PHE A 118 5.02 -11.27 -0.97
CA PHE A 118 6.40 -11.03 -1.40
C PHE A 118 7.11 -10.05 -0.46
N HIS A 119 6.96 -10.23 0.85
CA HIS A 119 7.59 -9.38 1.85
C HIS A 119 8.17 -10.21 3.00
N ASP A 120 9.28 -9.77 3.57
CA ASP A 120 9.96 -10.32 4.74
C ASP A 120 9.92 -9.39 5.96
N TYR A 121 9.20 -8.27 5.83
CA TYR A 121 8.79 -7.42 6.94
C TYR A 121 7.28 -7.29 6.98
N SER A 122 6.68 -7.46 8.17
CA SER A 122 5.23 -7.39 8.39
C SER A 122 4.84 -6.26 9.32
N ILE A 123 3.60 -5.82 9.18
CA ILE A 123 2.89 -4.98 10.13
C ILE A 123 2.20 -5.93 11.11
N LYS A 124 2.48 -5.83 12.41
CA LYS A 124 1.81 -6.60 13.47
C LYS A 124 1.00 -5.71 14.41
N ASP A 125 1.42 -4.45 14.53
CA ASP A 125 0.74 -3.45 15.36
C ASP A 125 -0.06 -2.51 14.47
N LEU A 126 -1.28 -2.19 14.89
CA LEU A 126 -2.19 -1.35 14.11
C LEU A 126 -1.94 0.14 14.40
N PRO A 127 -1.70 0.99 13.38
CA PRO A 127 -1.64 2.42 13.59
C PRO A 127 -2.97 2.97 14.13
N LYS A 128 -2.91 3.92 15.07
CA LYS A 128 -4.05 4.42 15.85
C LYS A 128 -5.31 4.75 15.03
N ASN A 129 -5.13 5.36 13.88
CA ASN A 129 -6.24 5.83 13.03
C ASN A 129 -6.63 4.83 11.93
N PHE A 130 -6.15 3.59 12.01
CA PHE A 130 -6.46 2.54 11.05
C PHE A 130 -7.32 1.44 11.67
N SER A 131 -7.99 0.70 10.81
CA SER A 131 -8.71 -0.54 11.13
C SER A 131 -8.02 -1.69 10.40
N GLU A 132 -7.83 -2.80 11.12
CA GLU A 132 -7.43 -4.05 10.51
C GLU A 132 -8.61 -4.63 9.73
N ILE A 133 -8.37 -4.91 8.45
CA ILE A 133 -9.36 -5.53 7.57
C ILE A 133 -9.07 -7.00 7.38
N ALA A 134 -7.80 -7.37 7.32
CA ALA A 134 -7.41 -8.78 7.24
C ALA A 134 -6.00 -9.00 7.78
N CYS A 135 -5.80 -10.14 8.41
CA CYS A 135 -4.48 -10.65 8.81
C CYS A 135 -4.33 -12.13 8.44
N THR A 136 -3.11 -12.61 8.45
CA THR A 136 -2.76 -14.02 8.31
C THR A 136 -2.81 -14.72 9.67
N LYS A 137 -2.73 -16.08 9.67
CA LYS A 137 -2.77 -16.87 10.91
C LYS A 137 -1.64 -16.53 11.89
N ASP A 138 -0.49 -16.07 11.40
CA ASP A 138 0.66 -15.69 12.22
C ASP A 138 0.62 -14.24 12.70
N GLY A 139 -0.50 -13.55 12.48
CA GLY A 139 -0.75 -12.18 12.92
C GLY A 139 -0.11 -11.09 12.03
N SER A 140 0.38 -11.44 10.83
CA SER A 140 0.78 -10.42 9.85
C SER A 140 -0.46 -9.72 9.28
N ILE A 141 -0.55 -8.42 9.47
CA ILE A 141 -1.65 -7.62 8.95
C ILE A 141 -1.43 -7.39 7.45
N GLU A 142 -2.41 -7.80 6.65
CA GLU A 142 -2.32 -7.78 5.19
C GLU A 142 -3.13 -6.65 4.55
N ILE A 143 -4.17 -6.16 5.24
CA ILE A 143 -5.01 -5.06 4.77
C ILE A 143 -5.37 -4.16 5.95
N ILE A 144 -5.11 -2.87 5.81
CA ILE A 144 -5.59 -1.84 6.74
C ILE A 144 -6.30 -0.72 5.98
N GLU A 145 -7.31 -0.15 6.59
CA GLU A 145 -8.03 1.03 6.12
C GLU A 145 -7.97 2.15 7.16
N HIS A 146 -7.76 3.38 6.71
CA HIS A 146 -7.84 4.52 7.61
C HIS A 146 -9.31 4.79 8.00
N LYS A 147 -9.56 5.06 9.29
CA LYS A 147 -10.91 5.20 9.85
C LYS A 147 -11.72 6.34 9.23
N THR A 148 -11.09 7.46 8.93
CA THR A 148 -11.76 8.68 8.45
C THR A 148 -11.27 9.16 7.08
N LYS A 149 -10.00 8.93 6.72
CA LYS A 149 -9.43 9.33 5.44
C LYS A 149 -9.57 8.22 4.40
N LYS A 150 -9.48 8.57 3.13
CA LYS A 150 -9.55 7.62 2.02
C LYS A 150 -8.16 7.03 1.75
N ILE A 151 -7.72 6.13 2.66
CA ILE A 151 -6.44 5.42 2.58
C ILE A 151 -6.71 3.92 2.70
N LEU A 152 -6.19 3.16 1.75
CA LEU A 152 -6.24 1.69 1.70
C LEU A 152 -4.81 1.16 1.54
N CYS A 153 -4.37 0.32 2.47
CA CYS A 153 -3.05 -0.29 2.45
C CYS A 153 -3.18 -1.81 2.24
N LEU A 154 -2.45 -2.31 1.25
CA LEU A 154 -2.39 -3.73 0.89
C LEU A 154 -0.95 -4.20 1.04
N MET A 155 -0.69 -5.29 1.79
CA MET A 155 0.64 -5.87 1.91
C MET A 155 1.00 -6.80 0.75
N PHE A 156 0.02 -7.29 0.03
CA PHE A 156 0.19 -8.11 -1.18
C PHE A 156 0.24 -7.26 -2.46
N HIS A 157 0.52 -7.93 -3.59
CA HIS A 157 0.76 -7.30 -4.89
C HIS A 157 -0.40 -7.54 -5.88
N PRO A 158 -1.43 -6.67 -5.95
CA PRO A 158 -2.56 -6.84 -6.87
C PRO A 158 -2.16 -6.73 -8.35
N GLU A 159 -1.00 -6.13 -8.64
CA GLU A 159 -0.44 -6.07 -10.00
C GLU A 159 0.12 -7.41 -10.48
N ARG A 160 0.47 -8.33 -9.57
CA ARG A 160 1.00 -9.66 -9.89
C ARG A 160 -0.12 -10.70 -10.04
N LYS A 161 0.25 -11.93 -10.42
CA LYS A 161 -0.68 -13.07 -10.52
C LYS A 161 -1.17 -13.47 -9.13
N MET A 162 -2.49 -13.54 -8.94
CA MET A 162 -3.16 -14.08 -7.76
C MET A 162 -4.60 -14.48 -8.10
N LYS A 163 -5.21 -15.39 -7.32
CA LYS A 163 -6.56 -15.90 -7.57
C LYS A 163 -7.62 -14.81 -7.46
N SER A 164 -7.58 -14.02 -6.40
CA SER A 164 -8.57 -12.96 -6.14
C SER A 164 -8.29 -11.65 -6.89
N LYS A 165 -7.46 -11.67 -7.95
CA LYS A 165 -7.04 -10.45 -8.67
C LYS A 165 -8.21 -9.61 -9.17
N LYS A 166 -9.19 -10.24 -9.86
CA LYS A 166 -10.33 -9.53 -10.45
C LYS A 166 -11.15 -8.77 -9.41
N SER A 167 -11.49 -9.40 -8.29
CA SER A 167 -12.28 -8.77 -7.22
C SER A 167 -11.52 -7.63 -6.52
N ILE A 168 -10.23 -7.81 -6.28
CA ILE A 168 -9.38 -6.75 -5.71
C ILE A 168 -9.27 -5.56 -6.67
N LEU A 169 -9.09 -5.78 -7.97
CA LEU A 169 -9.04 -4.69 -8.95
C LEU A 169 -10.37 -3.92 -9.02
N GLN A 170 -11.51 -4.62 -8.89
CA GLN A 170 -12.83 -3.97 -8.80
C GLN A 170 -12.94 -3.11 -7.53
N SER A 171 -12.47 -3.61 -6.39
CA SER A 171 -12.43 -2.87 -5.12
C SER A 171 -11.54 -1.62 -5.23
N ILE A 172 -10.35 -1.74 -5.81
CA ILE A 172 -9.44 -0.61 -6.06
C ILE A 172 -10.10 0.43 -6.98
N LYS A 173 -10.74 -0.01 -8.06
CA LYS A 173 -11.46 0.90 -8.96
C LYS A 173 -12.56 1.69 -8.25
N LYS A 174 -13.32 1.02 -7.38
CA LYS A 174 -14.36 1.65 -6.55
C LYS A 174 -13.76 2.59 -5.50
N PHE A 175 -12.60 2.24 -4.95
CA PHE A 175 -11.88 3.06 -3.98
C PHE A 175 -11.49 4.44 -4.54
N PHE A 176 -11.12 4.55 -5.81
CA PHE A 176 -10.73 5.83 -6.43
C PHE A 176 -11.92 6.65 -6.98
N LYS A 177 -13.12 6.09 -7.05
CA LYS A 177 -14.36 6.81 -7.36
C LYS A 177 -14.90 7.53 -6.10
#